data_110dee4f1b9918371e6cb7e115971f14
#
_entry.id   110dee4f1b9918371e6cb7e115971f14
#
_cell.length_a   1.000
_cell.length_b   1.000
_cell.length_c   1.000
_cell.angle_alpha   90.00
_cell.angle_beta   90.00
_cell.angle_gamma   90.00
#
_symmetry.space_group_name_H-M   'P 1'
#
loop_
_entity.id
_entity.type
_entity.pdbx_description
1 polymer ?
#
loop_
_entity_poly.entity_id
_entity_poly.type
_entity_poly.pdbx_seq_one_letter_code
_entity_poly.pdbx_strand_id
1 'polypeptide(L)'
;DFEDLVDFDVYSLCGDGCMMEGISSEAASLAGHLRLSKLCWIYDSNRITIEGHTSLAFSEDVAARFEAYGWNVMHVADANDQAALSQAFEVFRRTSDRPTLIIVSSHIGWGSPHKQDTNSAHGEPLGDEEVRLTKENYSWPTEPSFLVPDGVYDCFADRIGKRGAELCAAWSAT
;
A
#
# COMPACT_ATOMS: atom_id res chain seq x y z
N ASP A 1 6.77 17.96 -26.16
CA ASP A 1 5.47 17.98 -25.48
C ASP A 1 5.62 17.51 -24.06
N PHE A 2 4.88 18.11 -23.09
CA PHE A 2 4.93 17.72 -21.67
C PHE A 2 4.49 16.27 -21.44
N GLU A 3 3.69 15.70 -22.32
CA GLU A 3 3.22 14.31 -22.26
C GLU A 3 4.38 13.29 -22.31
N ASP A 4 5.48 13.61 -23.00
CA ASP A 4 6.65 12.75 -23.06
C ASP A 4 7.51 12.81 -21.79
N LEU A 5 7.31 13.84 -20.96
CA LEU A 5 8.10 14.10 -19.74
C LEU A 5 7.39 13.65 -18.46
N VAL A 6 6.05 13.61 -18.45
CA VAL A 6 5.22 13.32 -17.28
C VAL A 6 4.25 12.20 -17.61
N ASP A 7 4.79 10.99 -17.78
CA ASP A 7 4.04 9.78 -18.08
C ASP A 7 4.35 8.67 -17.07
N PHE A 8 4.02 8.90 -15.80
CA PHE A 8 4.25 7.95 -14.73
C PHE A 8 2.97 7.62 -13.98
N ASP A 9 2.91 6.41 -13.44
CA ASP A 9 1.85 6.00 -12.53
C ASP A 9 2.12 6.55 -11.12
N VAL A 10 1.05 6.97 -10.45
CA VAL A 10 1.07 7.45 -9.07
C VAL A 10 0.41 6.43 -8.16
N TYR A 11 1.15 5.94 -7.18
CA TYR A 11 0.65 5.02 -6.17
C TYR A 11 0.56 5.73 -4.83
N SER A 12 -0.58 5.60 -4.15
CA SER A 12 -0.79 6.12 -2.80
C SER A 12 -1.23 4.98 -1.87
N LEU A 13 -0.49 4.78 -0.79
CA LEU A 13 -0.85 3.84 0.24
C LEU A 13 -1.63 4.57 1.34
N CYS A 14 -2.78 4.06 1.73
CA CYS A 14 -3.65 4.64 2.75
C CYS A 14 -4.25 3.55 3.63
N GLY A 15 -4.48 3.87 4.90
CA GLY A 15 -5.11 2.98 5.86
C GLY A 15 -6.55 3.40 6.20
N ASP A 16 -7.17 2.71 7.15
CA ASP A 16 -8.53 2.97 7.61
C ASP A 16 -8.73 4.42 8.06
N GLY A 17 -7.80 4.96 8.84
CA GLY A 17 -7.86 6.35 9.31
C GLY A 17 -7.85 7.36 8.15
N CYS A 18 -7.08 7.09 7.09
CA CYS A 18 -7.06 7.94 5.91
C CYS A 18 -8.43 8.00 5.21
N MET A 19 -9.16 6.88 5.17
CA MET A 19 -10.50 6.81 4.59
C MET A 19 -11.56 7.51 5.43
N MET A 20 -11.29 7.76 6.71
CA MET A 20 -12.17 8.48 7.62
C MET A 20 -12.02 10.02 7.51
N GLU A 21 -10.93 10.49 6.91
CA GLU A 21 -10.69 11.92 6.72
C GLU A 21 -11.54 12.50 5.56
N GLY A 22 -12.15 13.67 5.79
CA GLY A 22 -13.00 14.33 4.78
C GLY A 22 -12.26 14.61 3.47
N ILE A 23 -10.98 15.00 3.54
CA ILE A 23 -10.16 15.29 2.36
C ILE A 23 -10.02 14.08 1.43
N SER A 24 -10.05 12.86 1.96
CA SER A 24 -9.96 11.65 1.11
C SER A 24 -11.16 11.54 0.18
N SER A 25 -12.36 11.86 0.68
CA SER A 25 -13.60 11.88 -0.11
C SER A 25 -13.59 12.96 -1.17
N GLU A 26 -13.16 14.18 -0.82
CA GLU A 26 -13.07 15.31 -1.75
C GLU A 26 -12.06 15.03 -2.86
N ALA A 27 -10.86 14.54 -2.51
CA ALA A 27 -9.82 14.20 -3.46
C ALA A 27 -10.24 13.04 -4.38
N ALA A 28 -10.86 11.99 -3.83
CA ALA A 28 -11.33 10.83 -4.61
C ALA A 28 -12.45 11.23 -5.59
N SER A 29 -13.40 12.06 -5.16
CA SER A 29 -14.45 12.57 -6.04
C SER A 29 -13.88 13.38 -7.21
N LEU A 30 -12.91 14.26 -6.95
CA LEU A 30 -12.24 15.04 -7.99
C LEU A 30 -11.42 14.15 -8.93
N ALA A 31 -10.68 13.19 -8.40
CA ALA A 31 -9.88 12.26 -9.20
C ALA A 31 -10.76 11.41 -10.15
N GLY A 32 -11.92 10.95 -9.66
CA GLY A 32 -12.90 10.24 -10.48
C GLY A 32 -13.49 11.15 -11.59
N HIS A 33 -13.86 12.38 -11.25
CA HIS A 33 -14.34 13.36 -12.20
C HIS A 33 -13.33 13.67 -13.32
N LEU A 34 -12.06 13.85 -12.94
CA LEU A 34 -10.96 14.10 -13.88
C LEU A 34 -10.47 12.84 -14.61
N ARG A 35 -10.98 11.66 -14.24
CA ARG A 35 -10.60 10.37 -14.82
C ARG A 35 -9.09 10.11 -14.78
N LEU A 36 -8.48 10.35 -13.62
CA LEU A 36 -7.03 10.21 -13.43
C LEU A 36 -6.60 8.73 -13.50
N SER A 37 -6.55 8.17 -14.68
CA SER A 37 -6.30 6.74 -14.91
C SER A 37 -4.93 6.25 -14.43
N LYS A 38 -3.95 7.12 -14.27
CA LYS A 38 -2.63 6.81 -13.73
C LYS A 38 -2.53 6.91 -12.21
N LEU A 39 -3.65 7.10 -11.52
CA LEU A 39 -3.72 7.14 -10.06
C LEU A 39 -4.24 5.81 -9.52
N CYS A 40 -3.43 5.18 -8.65
CA CYS A 40 -3.78 3.98 -7.91
C CYS A 40 -3.72 4.27 -6.42
N TRP A 41 -4.83 4.12 -5.71
CA TRP A 41 -4.82 4.06 -4.25
C TRP A 41 -4.86 2.61 -3.79
N ILE A 42 -4.00 2.28 -2.83
CA ILE A 42 -3.91 0.98 -2.18
C ILE A 42 -4.40 1.19 -0.75
N TYR A 43 -5.58 0.69 -0.46
CA TYR A 43 -6.19 0.81 0.85
C TYR A 43 -5.86 -0.44 1.69
N ASP A 44 -4.99 -0.26 2.67
CA ASP A 44 -4.69 -1.24 3.72
C ASP A 44 -5.85 -1.30 4.71
N SER A 45 -6.77 -2.24 4.48
CA SER A 45 -7.97 -2.44 5.29
C SER A 45 -7.71 -3.49 6.38
N ASN A 46 -7.12 -3.06 7.48
CA ASN A 46 -6.84 -3.91 8.63
C ASN A 46 -7.86 -3.76 9.77
N ARG A 47 -8.78 -2.79 9.64
CA ARG A 47 -9.88 -2.52 10.57
C ARG A 47 -9.45 -2.05 11.96
N ILE A 48 -8.22 -1.55 12.09
CA ILE A 48 -7.67 -1.06 13.35
C ILE A 48 -7.26 0.41 13.18
N THR A 49 -7.57 1.21 14.19
CA THR A 49 -7.12 2.60 14.35
C THR A 49 -6.40 2.76 15.68
N ILE A 50 -5.92 3.96 15.97
CA ILE A 50 -5.19 4.28 17.22
C ILE A 50 -5.97 3.85 18.46
N GLU A 51 -7.30 4.06 18.49
CA GLU A 51 -8.14 3.79 19.67
C GLU A 51 -8.78 2.40 19.67
N GLY A 52 -8.66 1.62 18.58
CA GLY A 52 -9.27 0.30 18.49
C GLY A 52 -9.85 -0.02 17.11
N HIS A 53 -10.85 -0.89 17.10
CA HIS A 53 -11.48 -1.30 15.85
C HIS A 53 -12.24 -0.17 15.14
N THR A 54 -12.20 -0.17 13.82
CA THR A 54 -12.95 0.78 12.97
C THR A 54 -14.44 0.78 13.27
N SER A 55 -15.01 -0.34 13.69
CA SER A 55 -16.43 -0.49 14.04
C SER A 55 -16.93 0.48 15.13
N LEU A 56 -16.02 1.13 15.86
CA LEU A 56 -16.38 2.16 16.83
C LEU A 56 -16.92 3.45 16.17
N ALA A 57 -16.44 3.78 14.98
CA ALA A 57 -16.75 5.07 14.33
C ALA A 57 -16.84 5.00 12.81
N PHE A 58 -16.57 3.85 12.18
CA PHE A 58 -16.46 3.72 10.73
C PHE A 58 -17.11 2.42 10.25
N SER A 59 -18.28 2.54 9.63
CA SER A 59 -19.12 1.42 9.19
C SER A 59 -19.59 1.52 7.75
N GLU A 60 -19.03 2.46 6.99
CA GLU A 60 -19.41 2.66 5.59
C GLU A 60 -18.84 1.57 4.67
N ASP A 61 -19.48 1.41 3.51
CA ASP A 61 -18.96 0.62 2.39
C ASP A 61 -18.04 1.49 1.54
N VAL A 62 -16.73 1.40 1.79
CA VAL A 62 -15.72 2.17 1.05
C VAL A 62 -15.71 1.79 -0.43
N ALA A 63 -15.92 0.52 -0.77
CA ALA A 63 -15.98 0.08 -2.16
C ALA A 63 -17.11 0.79 -2.91
N ALA A 64 -18.33 0.73 -2.38
CA ALA A 64 -19.48 1.39 -2.97
C ALA A 64 -19.30 2.91 -3.07
N ARG A 65 -18.66 3.54 -2.07
CA ARG A 65 -18.35 4.98 -2.11
C ARG A 65 -17.45 5.32 -3.30
N PHE A 66 -16.36 4.59 -3.51
CA PHE A 66 -15.43 4.84 -4.60
C PHE A 66 -16.00 4.46 -5.98
N GLU A 67 -16.80 3.41 -6.07
CA GLU A 67 -17.57 3.09 -7.28
C GLU A 67 -18.48 4.26 -7.67
N ALA A 68 -19.16 4.87 -6.69
CA ALA A 68 -20.00 6.05 -6.93
C ALA A 68 -19.22 7.28 -7.41
N TYR A 69 -17.92 7.40 -7.04
CA TYR A 69 -17.01 8.41 -7.59
C TYR A 69 -16.49 8.08 -9.00
N GLY A 70 -16.82 6.90 -9.53
CA GLY A 70 -16.39 6.48 -10.87
C GLY A 70 -15.00 5.82 -10.90
N TRP A 71 -14.51 5.32 -9.76
CA TRP A 71 -13.26 4.56 -9.68
C TRP A 71 -13.44 3.11 -10.13
N ASN A 72 -12.39 2.51 -10.64
CA ASN A 72 -12.26 1.07 -10.73
C ASN A 72 -11.89 0.54 -9.32
N VAL A 73 -12.71 -0.35 -8.75
CA VAL A 73 -12.51 -0.89 -7.39
C VAL A 73 -12.20 -2.36 -7.46
N MET A 74 -11.13 -2.76 -6.78
CA MET A 74 -10.66 -4.14 -6.71
C MET A 74 -10.45 -4.57 -5.27
N HIS A 75 -10.58 -5.87 -5.00
CA HIS A 75 -10.34 -6.47 -3.70
C HIS A 75 -9.24 -7.52 -3.78
N VAL A 76 -8.29 -7.43 -2.85
CA VAL A 76 -7.30 -8.47 -2.56
C VAL A 76 -7.60 -8.98 -1.15
N ALA A 77 -7.95 -10.25 -1.05
CA ALA A 77 -8.46 -10.84 0.19
C ALA A 77 -7.38 -11.09 1.26
N ASP A 78 -6.12 -11.13 0.85
CA ASP A 78 -4.97 -11.37 1.74
C ASP A 78 -3.77 -10.55 1.26
N ALA A 79 -3.27 -9.66 2.11
CA ALA A 79 -2.08 -8.86 1.84
C ALA A 79 -0.80 -9.70 1.60
N ASN A 80 -0.79 -10.97 2.01
CA ASN A 80 0.32 -11.89 1.78
C ASN A 80 0.21 -12.65 0.44
N ASP A 81 -0.90 -12.55 -0.28
CA ASP A 81 -1.07 -13.13 -1.62
C ASP A 81 -0.40 -12.24 -2.68
N GLN A 82 0.90 -12.47 -2.90
CA GLN A 82 1.69 -11.73 -3.90
C GLN A 82 1.17 -11.90 -5.33
N ALA A 83 0.54 -13.04 -5.65
CA ALA A 83 0.00 -13.28 -6.98
C ALA A 83 -1.25 -12.42 -7.21
N ALA A 84 -2.17 -12.37 -6.23
CA ALA A 84 -3.36 -11.52 -6.28
C ALA A 84 -2.98 -10.03 -6.32
N LEU A 85 -2.00 -9.59 -5.53
CA LEU A 85 -1.49 -8.22 -5.58
C LEU A 85 -0.91 -7.89 -6.96
N SER A 86 -0.08 -8.77 -7.52
CA SER A 86 0.50 -8.57 -8.86
C SER A 86 -0.58 -8.46 -9.93
N GLN A 87 -1.60 -9.30 -9.87
CA GLN A 87 -2.74 -9.26 -10.78
C GLN A 87 -3.52 -7.93 -10.65
N ALA A 88 -3.74 -7.45 -9.44
CA ALA A 88 -4.43 -6.18 -9.20
C ALA A 88 -3.64 -5.00 -9.82
N PHE A 89 -2.33 -4.96 -9.67
CA PHE A 89 -1.47 -3.96 -10.30
C PHE A 89 -1.46 -4.07 -11.83
N GLU A 90 -1.55 -5.27 -12.40
CA GLU A 90 -1.68 -5.43 -13.85
C GLU A 90 -3.01 -4.90 -14.37
N VAL A 91 -4.12 -5.13 -13.66
CA VAL A 91 -5.42 -4.56 -14.01
C VAL A 91 -5.38 -3.04 -13.93
N PHE A 92 -4.82 -2.46 -12.88
CA PHE A 92 -4.62 -1.01 -12.79
C PHE A 92 -3.90 -0.47 -14.02
N ARG A 93 -2.76 -1.03 -14.41
CA ARG A 93 -1.97 -0.57 -15.56
C ARG A 93 -2.68 -0.69 -16.91
N ARG A 94 -3.70 -1.55 -17.00
CA ARG A 94 -4.55 -1.68 -18.19
C ARG A 94 -5.79 -0.79 -18.19
N THR A 95 -6.12 -0.22 -17.02
CA THR A 95 -7.27 0.67 -16.85
C THR A 95 -6.87 2.08 -17.29
N SER A 96 -7.38 2.55 -18.43
CA SER A 96 -6.96 3.80 -19.05
C SER A 96 -7.99 4.93 -18.96
N ASP A 97 -9.14 4.69 -18.34
CA ASP A 97 -10.28 5.61 -18.36
C ASP A 97 -10.70 6.17 -16.98
N ARG A 98 -10.12 5.65 -15.88
CA ARG A 98 -10.48 6.03 -14.52
C ARG A 98 -9.41 5.66 -13.50
N PRO A 99 -9.35 6.32 -12.32
CA PRO A 99 -8.47 5.91 -11.23
C PRO A 99 -8.86 4.55 -10.64
N THR A 100 -7.91 3.89 -9.97
CA THR A 100 -8.12 2.55 -9.37
C THR A 100 -7.91 2.59 -7.87
N LEU A 101 -8.85 2.00 -7.12
CA LEU A 101 -8.70 1.65 -5.71
C LEU A 101 -8.49 0.14 -5.59
N ILE A 102 -7.42 -0.27 -4.93
CA ILE A 102 -7.18 -1.66 -4.55
C ILE A 102 -7.38 -1.77 -3.04
N ILE A 103 -8.46 -2.39 -2.61
CA ILE A 103 -8.75 -2.67 -1.20
C ILE A 103 -8.05 -3.96 -0.83
N VAL A 104 -7.09 -3.89 0.08
CA VAL A 104 -6.30 -5.04 0.52
C VAL A 104 -6.66 -5.38 1.95
N SER A 105 -7.22 -6.56 2.17
CA SER A 105 -7.44 -7.07 3.52
C SER A 105 -6.11 -7.48 4.14
N SER A 106 -5.81 -6.93 5.30
CA SER A 106 -4.56 -7.16 5.99
C SER A 106 -4.76 -7.32 7.50
N HIS A 107 -3.69 -7.63 8.19
CA HIS A 107 -3.63 -7.73 9.64
C HIS A 107 -2.52 -6.80 10.14
N ILE A 108 -2.86 -5.82 10.96
CA ILE A 108 -1.84 -4.97 11.58
C ILE A 108 -0.96 -5.82 12.51
N GLY A 109 0.35 -5.58 12.52
CA GLY A 109 1.29 -6.36 13.33
C GLY A 109 1.31 -7.84 12.96
N TRP A 110 1.11 -8.18 11.67
CA TRP A 110 1.09 -9.55 11.17
C TRP A 110 2.24 -10.37 11.73
N GLY A 111 1.92 -11.56 12.27
CA GLY A 111 2.88 -12.48 12.85
C GLY A 111 3.32 -12.16 14.28
N SER A 112 2.89 -11.03 14.85
CA SER A 112 3.13 -10.72 16.27
C SER A 112 2.18 -11.57 17.14
N PRO A 113 2.70 -12.43 18.02
CA PRO A 113 1.86 -13.37 18.77
C PRO A 113 0.82 -12.71 19.71
N HIS A 114 1.15 -11.52 20.26
CA HIS A 114 0.31 -10.86 21.25
C HIS A 114 -0.26 -9.52 20.79
N LYS A 115 0.27 -8.93 19.70
CA LYS A 115 -0.13 -7.59 19.25
C LYS A 115 -0.80 -7.56 17.88
N GLN A 116 -0.79 -8.69 17.13
CA GLN A 116 -1.51 -8.74 15.87
C GLN A 116 -2.99 -8.39 16.07
N ASP A 117 -3.56 -7.62 15.13
CA ASP A 117 -4.95 -7.16 15.14
C ASP A 117 -5.37 -6.36 16.37
N THR A 118 -4.42 -5.71 17.02
CA THR A 118 -4.69 -4.83 18.15
C THR A 118 -4.22 -3.40 17.89
N ASN A 119 -4.83 -2.44 18.58
CA ASN A 119 -4.42 -1.05 18.51
C ASN A 119 -3.01 -0.81 19.09
N SER A 120 -2.50 -1.71 19.95
CA SER A 120 -1.13 -1.63 20.47
C SER A 120 -0.04 -1.89 19.41
N ALA A 121 -0.42 -2.36 18.21
CA ALA A 121 0.47 -2.42 17.05
C ALA A 121 0.39 -1.15 16.17
N HIS A 122 -0.55 -0.23 16.46
CA HIS A 122 -0.78 0.97 15.66
C HIS A 122 -0.02 2.17 16.23
N GLY A 123 1.18 2.41 15.74
CA GLY A 123 1.96 3.60 16.13
C GLY A 123 2.76 3.47 17.42
N GLU A 124 2.79 2.31 18.05
CA GLU A 124 3.63 2.00 19.20
C GLU A 124 4.71 0.96 18.86
N PRO A 125 5.89 1.01 19.47
CA PRO A 125 6.89 -0.05 19.32
C PRO A 125 6.33 -1.39 19.79
N LEU A 126 6.63 -2.46 19.08
CA LEU A 126 6.28 -3.81 19.56
C LEU A 126 6.96 -4.17 20.89
N GLY A 127 8.16 -3.64 21.11
CA GLY A 127 9.05 -3.99 22.23
C GLY A 127 9.95 -5.18 21.89
N ASP A 128 11.10 -5.27 22.58
CA ASP A 128 12.17 -6.20 22.24
C ASP A 128 11.71 -7.67 22.26
N GLU A 129 10.95 -8.05 23.25
CA GLU A 129 10.46 -9.43 23.39
C GLU A 129 9.45 -9.77 22.29
N GLU A 130 8.52 -8.87 21.98
CA GLU A 130 7.54 -9.13 20.93
C GLU A 130 8.19 -9.15 19.54
N VAL A 131 9.21 -8.32 19.30
CA VAL A 131 10.04 -8.38 18.08
C VAL A 131 10.73 -9.73 17.96
N ARG A 132 11.33 -10.24 19.06
CA ARG A 132 11.98 -11.55 19.10
C ARG A 132 11.00 -12.66 18.74
N LEU A 133 9.83 -12.68 19.39
CA LEU A 133 8.78 -13.68 19.14
C LEU A 133 8.23 -13.60 17.72
N THR A 134 8.06 -12.41 17.18
CA THR A 134 7.60 -12.20 15.79
C THR A 134 8.62 -12.75 14.79
N LYS A 135 9.92 -12.50 15.01
CA LYS A 135 10.98 -13.07 14.18
C LYS A 135 10.99 -14.60 14.24
N GLU A 136 10.83 -15.19 15.42
CA GLU A 136 10.73 -16.65 15.60
C GLU A 136 9.53 -17.21 14.85
N ASN A 137 8.37 -16.54 14.92
CA ASN A 137 7.18 -16.95 14.19
C ASN A 137 7.38 -16.93 12.66
N TYR A 138 8.18 -16.00 12.15
CA TYR A 138 8.57 -15.95 10.74
C TYR A 138 9.72 -16.92 10.39
N SER A 139 10.27 -17.65 11.33
CA SER A 139 11.52 -18.40 11.15
C SER A 139 12.67 -17.50 10.67
N TRP A 140 12.67 -16.24 11.13
CA TRP A 140 13.68 -15.24 10.81
C TRP A 140 14.73 -15.18 11.92
N PRO A 141 16.04 -15.02 11.59
CA PRO A 141 17.07 -14.87 12.61
C PRO A 141 16.79 -13.73 13.57
N THR A 142 16.88 -14.02 14.87
CA THR A 142 16.69 -13.00 15.90
C THR A 142 17.87 -12.02 15.95
N GLU A 143 19.06 -12.49 15.61
CA GLU A 143 20.30 -11.72 15.52
C GLU A 143 20.97 -11.90 14.14
N PRO A 144 21.70 -10.90 13.63
CA PRO A 144 21.81 -9.54 14.17
C PRO A 144 20.55 -8.70 13.97
N SER A 145 20.41 -7.63 14.74
CA SER A 145 19.38 -6.60 14.47
C SER A 145 19.59 -6.02 13.07
N PHE A 146 18.48 -5.67 12.39
CA PHE A 146 18.49 -5.10 11.02
C PHE A 146 19.19 -6.00 9.97
N LEU A 147 19.09 -7.31 10.14
CA LEU A 147 19.64 -8.27 9.17
C LEU A 147 19.10 -8.01 7.76
N VAL A 148 20.02 -7.80 6.82
CA VAL A 148 19.73 -7.81 5.40
C VAL A 148 20.38 -9.05 4.79
N PRO A 149 19.63 -9.98 4.23
CA PRO A 149 20.18 -11.18 3.61
C PRO A 149 21.16 -10.88 2.46
N ASP A 150 22.10 -11.78 2.23
CA ASP A 150 23.03 -11.67 1.12
C ASP A 150 22.30 -11.56 -0.23
N GLY A 151 22.82 -10.75 -1.13
CA GLY A 151 22.28 -10.54 -2.45
C GLY A 151 21.10 -9.52 -2.54
N VAL A 152 20.54 -9.06 -1.41
CA VAL A 152 19.45 -8.06 -1.45
C VAL A 152 19.95 -6.74 -2.02
N TYR A 153 21.09 -6.24 -1.54
CA TYR A 153 21.66 -4.98 -2.06
C TYR A 153 22.01 -5.07 -3.55
N ASP A 154 22.56 -6.18 -4.00
CA ASP A 154 22.89 -6.40 -5.42
C ASP A 154 21.62 -6.43 -6.28
N CYS A 155 20.57 -7.11 -5.80
CA CYS A 155 19.28 -7.13 -6.48
C CYS A 155 18.68 -5.74 -6.68
N PHE A 156 18.74 -4.88 -5.66
CA PHE A 156 18.25 -3.50 -5.75
C PHE A 156 19.14 -2.64 -6.65
N ALA A 157 20.47 -2.78 -6.56
CA ALA A 157 21.40 -2.06 -7.41
C ALA A 157 21.20 -2.38 -8.90
N ASP A 158 21.09 -3.66 -9.23
CA ASP A 158 20.93 -4.12 -10.62
C ASP A 158 19.58 -3.75 -11.23
N ARG A 159 18.52 -3.74 -10.43
CA ARG A 159 17.16 -3.48 -10.94
C ARG A 159 16.77 -2.01 -10.84
N ILE A 160 16.64 -1.49 -9.63
CA ILE A 160 16.13 -0.12 -9.40
C ILE A 160 17.26 0.89 -9.63
N GLY A 161 18.44 0.63 -9.08
CA GLY A 161 19.59 1.55 -9.18
C GLY A 161 20.04 1.80 -10.62
N LYS A 162 20.24 0.71 -11.38
CA LYS A 162 20.67 0.81 -12.79
C LYS A 162 19.62 1.51 -13.65
N ARG A 163 18.35 1.08 -13.55
CA ARG A 163 17.25 1.73 -14.26
C ARG A 163 17.11 3.21 -13.89
N GLY A 164 17.22 3.53 -12.61
CA GLY A 164 17.14 4.92 -12.14
C GLY A 164 18.25 5.80 -12.71
N ALA A 165 19.49 5.27 -12.76
CA ALA A 165 20.63 5.98 -13.37
C ALA A 165 20.43 6.21 -14.87
N GLU A 166 19.93 5.22 -15.62
CA GLU A 166 19.62 5.34 -17.05
C GLU A 166 18.54 6.41 -17.32
N LEU A 167 17.45 6.39 -16.55
CA LEU A 167 16.37 7.37 -16.66
C LEU A 167 16.85 8.79 -16.30
N CYS A 168 17.66 8.93 -15.25
CA CYS A 168 18.24 10.20 -14.84
C CYS A 168 19.18 10.77 -15.94
N ALA A 169 20.00 9.93 -16.55
CA ALA A 169 20.87 10.33 -17.65
C ALA A 169 20.08 10.80 -18.88
N ALA A 170 19.03 10.05 -19.24
CA ALA A 170 18.13 10.42 -20.34
C ALA A 170 17.44 11.76 -20.09
N TRP A 171 16.89 11.95 -18.90
CA TRP A 171 16.27 13.22 -18.48
C TRP A 171 17.25 14.41 -18.58
N SER A 172 18.48 14.22 -18.08
CA SER A 172 19.48 15.29 -18.07
C SER A 172 20.00 15.68 -19.46
N ALA A 173 19.73 14.84 -20.47
CA ALA A 173 20.11 15.11 -21.86
C ALA A 173 18.99 15.82 -22.67
N THR A 174 17.79 15.96 -22.10
CA THR A 174 16.64 16.68 -22.67
C THR A 174 16.65 18.15 -22.25
#